data_a57b65a3476112b9e6800d4a0c51ffe0
#
_entry.id   a57b65a3476112b9e6800d4a0c51ffe0
#
_cell.length_a   1.000
_cell.length_b   1.000
_cell.length_c   1.000
_cell.angle_alpha   90.00
_cell.angle_beta   90.00
_cell.angle_gamma   90.00
#
_symmetry.space_group_name_H-M   'P 1'
#
loop_
_entity.id
_entity.type
_entity.pdbx_description
1 polymer ?
#
loop_
_entity_poly.entity_id
_entity_poly.type
_entity_poly.pdbx_seq_one_letter_code
_entity_poly.pdbx_strand_id
1 'polypeptide(L)'
;MGAPRKILSIAGSDSGGGAGIQADLKTIAALGCYGLTAITALTAQNTQGVRAIHAPEPSFLESQLSAVLDDIGADAVKIGMLHSPEIVDVVARLLTAYGCLNIVLDPVMIATSGDLLITPKTQEEIVRRLFPLAAVVTPNLDELSLLVGEPITRPNQFEAAARKILSMGCSAVLIKGGHLDQPQVVDVLFERVAHPSSENTLQNPIALQVTEITNPKIDTRNLHGTGCTLSSAIACFLAQGYPLRNAVKGGQDYVYRAIASAVTMRIDQAWNTNPQASTQARGHGPINHGFAPQPMTLSGD
;
A
#
# COMPACT_ATOMS: atom_id res chain seq x y z
N MET A 1 -5.20 -6.66 -30.89
CA MET A 1 -4.17 -6.08 -29.99
C MET A 1 -4.89 -5.64 -28.72
N GLY A 2 -4.49 -6.17 -27.57
CA GLY A 2 -5.07 -5.79 -26.28
C GLY A 2 -4.43 -4.51 -25.72
N ALA A 3 -5.15 -3.80 -24.84
CA ALA A 3 -4.57 -2.68 -24.09
C ALA A 3 -3.89 -3.19 -22.82
N PRO A 4 -2.78 -2.58 -22.35
CA PRO A 4 -2.18 -2.95 -21.10
C PRO A 4 -3.10 -2.65 -19.91
N ARG A 5 -2.98 -3.43 -18.81
CA ARG A 5 -3.66 -3.11 -17.56
C ARG A 5 -3.06 -1.85 -16.94
N LYS A 6 -3.89 -0.88 -16.62
CA LYS A 6 -3.51 0.46 -16.18
C LYS A 6 -3.73 0.62 -14.69
N ILE A 7 -2.66 0.96 -13.96
CA ILE A 7 -2.69 1.14 -12.52
C ILE A 7 -2.38 2.60 -12.19
N LEU A 8 -3.29 3.28 -11.52
CA LEU A 8 -3.08 4.64 -11.05
C LEU A 8 -2.55 4.60 -9.60
N SER A 9 -1.32 5.06 -9.41
CA SER A 9 -0.76 5.33 -8.09
C SER A 9 -1.03 6.77 -7.68
N ILE A 10 -1.73 6.97 -6.56
CA ILE A 10 -1.99 8.27 -5.92
C ILE A 10 -1.19 8.28 -4.63
N ALA A 11 0.01 8.87 -4.65
CA ALA A 11 0.93 8.79 -3.52
C ALA A 11 1.99 9.89 -3.55
N GLY A 12 2.75 10.00 -2.46
CA GLY A 12 3.93 10.85 -2.39
C GLY A 12 5.09 10.30 -3.21
N SER A 13 6.01 11.18 -3.59
CA SER A 13 7.24 10.86 -4.30
C SER A 13 8.40 10.73 -3.31
N ASP A 14 9.09 9.59 -3.29
CA ASP A 14 10.32 9.35 -2.55
C ASP A 14 11.54 9.60 -3.45
N SER A 15 12.27 10.70 -3.22
CA SER A 15 13.47 11.06 -4.00
C SER A 15 14.59 10.02 -3.86
N GLY A 16 14.61 9.23 -2.76
CA GLY A 16 15.52 8.09 -2.56
C GLY A 16 15.17 6.87 -3.42
N GLY A 17 13.95 6.85 -3.98
CA GLY A 17 13.50 5.86 -4.95
C GLY A 17 13.10 4.51 -4.36
N GLY A 18 13.05 4.36 -3.04
CA GLY A 18 12.75 3.08 -2.37
C GLY A 18 11.26 2.86 -2.06
N ALA A 19 10.50 3.94 -1.92
CA ALA A 19 9.08 3.92 -1.57
C ALA A 19 8.26 4.86 -2.48
N GLY A 20 7.03 5.19 -2.08
CA GLY A 20 6.16 6.10 -2.79
C GLY A 20 5.91 5.70 -4.23
N ILE A 21 5.61 6.67 -5.09
CA ILE A 21 5.34 6.43 -6.52
C ILE A 21 6.51 5.74 -7.23
N GLN A 22 7.75 5.89 -6.76
CA GLN A 22 8.91 5.24 -7.35
C GLN A 22 8.88 3.72 -7.12
N ALA A 23 8.55 3.27 -5.92
CA ALA A 23 8.33 1.86 -5.64
C ALA A 23 7.11 1.33 -6.39
N ASP A 24 6.03 2.12 -6.44
CA ASP A 24 4.79 1.76 -7.13
C ASP A 24 5.04 1.54 -8.62
N LEU A 25 5.66 2.51 -9.32
CA LEU A 25 5.95 2.40 -10.76
C LEU A 25 6.89 1.23 -11.08
N LYS A 26 7.94 1.00 -10.26
CA LYS A 26 8.84 -0.14 -10.43
C LYS A 26 8.09 -1.46 -10.29
N THR A 27 7.21 -1.57 -9.29
CA THR A 27 6.38 -2.76 -9.05
C THR A 27 5.40 -2.99 -10.18
N ILE A 28 4.69 -1.93 -10.60
CA ILE A 28 3.70 -1.98 -11.68
C ILE A 28 4.35 -2.43 -12.99
N ALA A 29 5.50 -1.84 -13.33
CA ALA A 29 6.25 -2.22 -14.52
C ALA A 29 6.80 -3.64 -14.44
N ALA A 30 7.32 -4.06 -13.27
CA ALA A 30 7.84 -5.42 -13.08
C ALA A 30 6.75 -6.50 -13.16
N LEU A 31 5.50 -6.15 -12.87
CA LEU A 31 4.35 -7.05 -12.99
C LEU A 31 3.62 -6.94 -14.34
N GLY A 32 4.24 -6.29 -15.34
CA GLY A 32 3.72 -6.22 -16.69
C GLY A 32 2.50 -5.30 -16.88
N CYS A 33 2.30 -4.34 -15.98
CA CYS A 33 1.22 -3.34 -16.05
C CYS A 33 1.75 -1.97 -16.49
N TYR A 34 0.85 -1.09 -16.91
CA TYR A 34 1.15 0.30 -17.24
C TYR A 34 0.88 1.20 -16.04
N GLY A 35 1.91 1.87 -15.54
CA GLY A 35 1.81 2.73 -14.35
C GLY A 35 1.48 4.17 -14.69
N LEU A 36 0.48 4.72 -13.98
CA LEU A 36 0.05 6.11 -14.00
C LEU A 36 0.26 6.71 -12.62
N THR A 37 0.44 8.01 -12.50
CA THR A 37 0.66 8.66 -11.20
C THR A 37 -0.14 9.94 -11.04
N ALA A 38 -0.58 10.20 -9.80
CA ALA A 38 -0.98 11.50 -9.31
C ALA A 38 -0.21 11.76 -8.00
N ILE A 39 0.63 12.78 -7.99
CA ILE A 39 1.58 13.03 -6.91
C ILE A 39 0.93 13.88 -5.84
N THR A 40 0.86 13.36 -4.60
CA THR A 40 0.25 14.02 -3.44
C THR A 40 1.23 14.83 -2.61
N ALA A 41 2.52 14.50 -2.67
CA ALA A 41 3.60 15.23 -2.02
C ALA A 41 4.94 14.88 -2.68
N LEU A 42 5.89 15.82 -2.63
CA LEU A 42 7.30 15.59 -2.97
C LEU A 42 8.08 15.52 -1.67
N THR A 43 8.98 14.55 -1.52
CA THR A 43 9.87 14.47 -0.36
C THR A 43 11.33 14.68 -0.76
N ALA A 44 12.08 15.38 0.07
CA ALA A 44 13.53 15.34 0.07
C ALA A 44 13.95 14.22 1.03
N GLN A 45 14.09 13.01 0.51
CA GLN A 45 14.25 11.78 1.28
C GLN A 45 15.42 10.95 0.77
N ASN A 46 16.07 10.24 1.67
CA ASN A 46 17.13 9.26 1.40
C ASN A 46 17.01 8.05 2.35
N THR A 47 18.01 7.17 2.37
CA THR A 47 18.02 5.98 3.23
C THR A 47 18.06 6.27 4.74
N GLN A 48 18.32 7.51 5.15
CA GLN A 48 18.39 7.93 6.55
C GLN A 48 17.10 8.57 7.06
N GLY A 49 16.22 9.05 6.16
CA GLY A 49 14.93 9.65 6.52
C GLY A 49 14.48 10.79 5.60
N VAL A 50 13.40 11.44 5.99
CA VAL A 50 12.76 12.56 5.30
C VAL A 50 13.30 13.87 5.86
N ARG A 51 13.85 14.75 4.99
CA ARG A 51 14.41 16.06 5.37
C ARG A 51 13.42 17.19 5.14
N ALA A 52 12.59 17.10 4.10
CA ALA A 52 11.58 18.09 3.77
C ALA A 52 10.44 17.46 2.97
N ILE A 53 9.26 18.07 3.06
CA ILE A 53 8.06 17.68 2.31
C ILE A 53 7.50 18.94 1.64
N HIS A 54 7.17 18.84 0.36
CA HIS A 54 6.42 19.83 -0.39
C HIS A 54 5.17 19.18 -1.00
N ALA A 55 4.00 19.64 -0.59
CA ALA A 55 2.73 19.18 -1.14
C ALA A 55 2.26 20.11 -2.26
N PRO A 56 1.84 19.60 -3.42
CA PRO A 56 1.17 20.41 -4.42
C PRO A 56 -0.18 20.92 -3.89
N GLU A 57 -0.64 22.05 -4.41
CA GLU A 57 -1.97 22.56 -4.11
C GLU A 57 -3.05 21.53 -4.48
N PRO A 58 -4.14 21.39 -3.71
CA PRO A 58 -5.22 20.44 -4.00
C PRO A 58 -5.79 20.58 -5.42
N SER A 59 -5.88 21.81 -5.95
CA SER A 59 -6.32 22.08 -7.32
C SER A 59 -5.38 21.50 -8.37
N PHE A 60 -4.07 21.42 -8.09
CA PHE A 60 -3.13 20.80 -9.00
C PHE A 60 -3.23 19.27 -8.96
N LEU A 61 -3.47 18.67 -7.78
CA LEU A 61 -3.77 17.24 -7.70
C LEU A 61 -5.06 16.89 -8.46
N GLU A 62 -6.09 17.73 -8.36
CA GLU A 62 -7.31 17.57 -9.15
C GLU A 62 -7.00 17.58 -10.64
N SER A 63 -6.16 18.51 -11.10
CA SER A 63 -5.73 18.59 -12.51
C SER A 63 -4.97 17.35 -12.95
N GLN A 64 -4.09 16.78 -12.12
CA GLN A 64 -3.37 15.53 -12.41
C GLN A 64 -4.34 14.36 -12.57
N LEU A 65 -5.28 14.21 -11.62
CA LEU A 65 -6.25 13.12 -11.64
C LEU A 65 -7.19 13.22 -12.84
N SER A 66 -7.73 14.41 -13.11
CA SER A 66 -8.60 14.64 -14.26
C SER A 66 -7.88 14.36 -15.57
N ALA A 67 -6.66 14.86 -15.75
CA ALA A 67 -5.88 14.62 -16.98
C ALA A 67 -5.66 13.13 -17.26
N VAL A 68 -5.44 12.32 -16.21
CA VAL A 68 -5.26 10.88 -16.36
C VAL A 68 -6.59 10.16 -16.56
N LEU A 69 -7.61 10.50 -15.78
CA LEU A 69 -8.87 9.76 -15.78
C LEU A 69 -9.77 10.12 -16.97
N ASP A 70 -9.70 11.35 -17.50
CA ASP A 70 -10.46 11.79 -18.68
C ASP A 70 -10.03 11.07 -19.95
N ASP A 71 -8.75 10.79 -20.11
CA ASP A 71 -8.17 10.25 -21.36
C ASP A 71 -7.80 8.77 -21.24
N ILE A 72 -7.04 8.42 -20.19
CA ILE A 72 -6.43 7.09 -20.07
C ILE A 72 -7.32 6.14 -19.25
N GLY A 73 -7.86 6.61 -18.13
CA GLY A 73 -8.56 5.79 -17.15
C GLY A 73 -7.63 4.88 -16.36
N ALA A 74 -8.20 4.08 -15.42
CA ALA A 74 -7.46 3.12 -14.62
C ALA A 74 -8.26 1.84 -14.38
N ASP A 75 -7.60 0.66 -14.45
CA ASP A 75 -8.22 -0.65 -14.16
C ASP A 75 -8.16 -0.98 -12.65
N ALA A 76 -7.18 -0.39 -11.95
CA ALA A 76 -7.09 -0.38 -10.48
C ALA A 76 -6.39 0.90 -9.99
N VAL A 77 -6.62 1.23 -8.74
CA VAL A 77 -6.02 2.40 -8.08
C VAL A 77 -5.29 1.94 -6.82
N LYS A 78 -4.04 2.36 -6.66
CA LYS A 78 -3.33 2.27 -5.38
C LYS A 78 -3.27 3.65 -4.76
N ILE A 79 -3.71 3.76 -3.51
CA ILE A 79 -3.58 4.98 -2.71
C ILE A 79 -2.52 4.76 -1.65
N GLY A 80 -1.55 5.66 -1.56
CA GLY A 80 -0.54 5.70 -0.51
C GLY A 80 -0.69 6.92 0.38
N MET A 81 0.42 7.60 0.70
CA MET A 81 0.44 8.76 1.58
C MET A 81 -0.40 9.93 1.04
N LEU A 82 -1.34 10.40 1.85
CA LEU A 82 -2.15 11.60 1.62
C LEU A 82 -1.89 12.61 2.73
N HIS A 83 -1.36 13.76 2.35
CA HIS A 83 -0.77 14.73 3.28
C HIS A 83 -1.81 15.52 4.10
N SER A 84 -2.97 15.88 3.52
CA SER A 84 -3.94 16.76 4.16
C SER A 84 -5.41 16.33 3.92
N PRO A 85 -6.36 16.82 4.72
CA PRO A 85 -7.80 16.56 4.52
C PRO A 85 -8.29 17.01 3.14
N GLU A 86 -7.77 18.13 2.62
CA GLU A 86 -8.16 18.69 1.32
C GLU A 86 -7.73 17.77 0.17
N ILE A 87 -6.53 17.17 0.28
CA ILE A 87 -6.03 16.16 -0.66
C ILE A 87 -6.91 14.90 -0.61
N VAL A 88 -7.30 14.45 0.59
CA VAL A 88 -8.22 13.31 0.76
C VAL A 88 -9.58 13.59 0.10
N ASP A 89 -10.11 14.82 0.26
CA ASP A 89 -11.38 15.23 -0.37
C ASP A 89 -11.32 15.16 -1.90
N VAL A 90 -10.26 15.73 -2.50
CA VAL A 90 -10.05 15.69 -3.96
C VAL A 90 -10.00 14.25 -4.46
N VAL A 91 -9.21 13.40 -3.82
CA VAL A 91 -9.06 11.99 -4.21
C VAL A 91 -10.41 11.26 -4.14
N ALA A 92 -11.09 11.34 -3.00
CA ALA A 92 -12.36 10.63 -2.81
C ALA A 92 -13.44 11.10 -3.81
N ARG A 93 -13.56 12.40 -4.02
CA ARG A 93 -14.53 13.00 -4.94
C ARG A 93 -14.29 12.54 -6.38
N LEU A 94 -13.06 12.58 -6.85
CA LEU A 94 -12.74 12.20 -8.22
C LEU A 94 -12.85 10.69 -8.43
N LEU A 95 -12.32 9.86 -7.54
CA LEU A 95 -12.47 8.40 -7.66
C LEU A 95 -13.94 7.97 -7.70
N THR A 96 -14.80 8.65 -6.92
CA THR A 96 -16.25 8.42 -6.96
C THR A 96 -16.86 8.90 -8.28
N ALA A 97 -16.52 10.10 -8.73
CA ALA A 97 -17.08 10.69 -9.95
C ALA A 97 -16.73 9.88 -11.22
N TYR A 98 -15.51 9.33 -11.28
CA TYR A 98 -15.06 8.48 -12.39
C TYR A 98 -15.42 6.99 -12.21
N GLY A 99 -16.07 6.61 -11.11
CA GLY A 99 -16.46 5.22 -10.84
C GLY A 99 -15.27 4.27 -10.77
N CYS A 100 -14.15 4.72 -10.21
CA CYS A 100 -12.95 3.91 -10.09
C CYS A 100 -13.19 2.68 -9.20
N LEU A 101 -12.75 1.52 -9.65
CA LEU A 101 -12.87 0.25 -8.97
C LEU A 101 -11.48 -0.29 -8.55
N ASN A 102 -11.46 -1.43 -7.83
CA ASN A 102 -10.23 -2.11 -7.41
C ASN A 102 -9.27 -1.16 -6.68
N ILE A 103 -9.79 -0.40 -5.70
CA ILE A 103 -9.02 0.56 -4.93
C ILE A 103 -8.30 -0.16 -3.79
N VAL A 104 -6.97 -0.15 -3.82
CA VAL A 104 -6.10 -0.65 -2.74
C VAL A 104 -5.60 0.54 -1.95
N LEU A 105 -6.02 0.65 -0.70
CA LEU A 105 -5.64 1.74 0.20
C LEU A 105 -4.56 1.27 1.18
N ASP A 106 -3.33 1.75 0.99
CA ASP A 106 -2.25 1.63 1.98
C ASP A 106 -2.32 2.87 2.89
N PRO A 107 -2.78 2.73 4.14
CA PRO A 107 -3.06 3.89 5.00
C PRO A 107 -1.77 4.39 5.65
N VAL A 108 -0.85 4.91 4.83
CA VAL A 108 0.46 5.40 5.28
C VAL A 108 0.29 6.59 6.21
N MET A 109 0.45 6.35 7.52
CA MET A 109 0.32 7.35 8.59
C MET A 109 1.63 7.64 9.29
N ILE A 110 2.56 6.67 9.26
CA ILE A 110 3.84 6.71 9.95
C ILE A 110 4.95 6.41 8.95
N ALA A 111 6.01 7.22 8.97
CA ALA A 111 7.22 6.94 8.20
C ALA A 111 7.97 5.74 8.77
N THR A 112 8.85 5.11 7.98
CA THR A 112 9.75 4.05 8.46
C THR A 112 10.67 4.53 9.61
N SER A 113 10.89 5.84 9.74
CA SER A 113 11.60 6.48 10.85
C SER A 113 10.79 6.56 12.15
N GLY A 114 9.48 6.29 12.13
CA GLY A 114 8.55 6.43 13.25
C GLY A 114 7.84 7.78 13.33
N ASP A 115 8.15 8.71 12.44
CA ASP A 115 7.52 10.04 12.41
C ASP A 115 6.09 9.97 11.88
N LEU A 116 5.15 10.67 12.54
CA LEU A 116 3.78 10.84 12.06
C LEU A 116 3.79 11.71 10.79
N LEU A 117 3.24 11.18 9.70
CA LEU A 117 3.16 11.85 8.39
C LEU A 117 1.86 12.62 8.16
N ILE A 118 0.83 12.36 8.97
CA ILE A 118 -0.50 12.94 8.81
C ILE A 118 -1.04 13.45 10.14
N THR A 119 -2.01 14.38 10.08
CA THR A 119 -2.72 14.88 11.26
C THR A 119 -3.89 13.94 11.63
N PRO A 120 -4.39 13.98 12.89
CA PRO A 120 -5.60 13.25 13.28
C PRO A 120 -6.81 13.58 12.38
N LYS A 121 -6.96 14.84 11.97
CA LYS A 121 -8.03 15.28 11.05
C LYS A 121 -7.89 14.61 9.67
N THR A 122 -6.67 14.46 9.16
CA THR A 122 -6.42 13.76 7.90
C THR A 122 -6.79 12.27 8.02
N GLN A 123 -6.44 11.63 9.15
CA GLN A 123 -6.82 10.25 9.43
C GLN A 123 -8.35 10.08 9.45
N GLU A 124 -9.09 10.96 10.13
CA GLU A 124 -10.56 10.94 10.16
C GLU A 124 -11.15 11.04 8.75
N GLU A 125 -10.63 11.93 7.90
CA GLU A 125 -11.09 12.08 6.53
C GLU A 125 -10.77 10.86 5.66
N ILE A 126 -9.59 10.24 5.81
CA ILE A 126 -9.25 8.99 5.12
C ILE A 126 -10.26 7.90 5.48
N VAL A 127 -10.53 7.70 6.76
CA VAL A 127 -11.49 6.70 7.23
C VAL A 127 -12.90 7.02 6.69
N ARG A 128 -13.36 8.24 6.82
CA ARG A 128 -14.71 8.64 6.43
C ARG A 128 -14.95 8.55 4.91
N ARG A 129 -13.98 8.93 4.09
CA ARG A 129 -14.18 9.11 2.65
C ARG A 129 -13.60 8.00 1.79
N LEU A 130 -12.47 7.42 2.17
CA LEU A 130 -11.75 6.46 1.31
C LEU A 130 -11.98 5.00 1.72
N PHE A 131 -12.20 4.70 3.01
CA PHE A 131 -12.49 3.32 3.41
C PHE A 131 -13.71 2.74 2.70
N PRO A 132 -14.85 3.47 2.56
CA PRO A 132 -16.01 2.95 1.82
C PRO A 132 -15.75 2.67 0.34
N LEU A 133 -14.71 3.27 -0.24
CA LEU A 133 -14.32 3.06 -1.64
C LEU A 133 -13.30 1.91 -1.79
N ALA A 134 -12.64 1.51 -0.69
CA ALA A 134 -11.53 0.57 -0.75
C ALA A 134 -12.01 -0.88 -0.88
N ALA A 135 -11.50 -1.58 -1.90
CA ALA A 135 -11.61 -3.03 -2.03
C ALA A 135 -10.81 -3.72 -0.92
N VAL A 136 -9.66 -3.17 -0.57
CA VAL A 136 -8.85 -3.62 0.57
C VAL A 136 -8.05 -2.47 1.17
N VAL A 137 -7.96 -2.45 2.51
CA VAL A 137 -7.07 -1.57 3.28
C VAL A 137 -5.92 -2.41 3.83
N THR A 138 -4.67 -1.91 3.78
CA THR A 138 -3.47 -2.72 4.09
C THR A 138 -2.64 -2.14 5.25
N PRO A 139 -3.18 -1.98 6.48
CA PRO A 139 -2.43 -1.40 7.60
C PRO A 139 -1.33 -2.34 8.11
N ASN A 140 -0.19 -1.79 8.51
CA ASN A 140 0.73 -2.45 9.42
C ASN A 140 0.21 -2.36 10.87
N LEU A 141 0.92 -2.94 11.86
CA LEU A 141 0.43 -2.99 13.24
C LEU A 141 0.37 -1.62 13.91
N ASP A 142 1.28 -0.71 13.57
CA ASP A 142 1.29 0.65 14.13
C ASP A 142 0.13 1.46 13.56
N GLU A 143 -0.09 1.40 12.25
CA GLU A 143 -1.23 2.00 11.57
C GLU A 143 -2.55 1.40 12.06
N LEU A 144 -2.61 0.08 12.22
CA LEU A 144 -3.78 -0.60 12.76
C LEU A 144 -4.10 -0.12 14.18
N SER A 145 -3.08 -0.01 15.03
CA SER A 145 -3.22 0.47 16.41
C SER A 145 -3.78 1.90 16.46
N LEU A 146 -3.28 2.79 15.58
CA LEU A 146 -3.83 4.15 15.45
C LEU A 146 -5.29 4.15 14.99
N LEU A 147 -5.62 3.34 14.00
CA LEU A 147 -6.98 3.26 13.44
C LEU A 147 -8.00 2.72 14.44
N VAL A 148 -7.61 1.73 15.25
CA VAL A 148 -8.51 1.13 16.24
C VAL A 148 -8.48 1.85 17.59
N GLY A 149 -7.48 2.70 17.84
CA GLY A 149 -7.32 3.48 19.06
C GLY A 149 -6.81 2.68 20.26
N GLU A 150 -6.18 1.53 20.03
CA GLU A 150 -5.58 0.67 21.06
C GLU A 150 -4.39 -0.11 20.51
N PRO A 151 -3.36 -0.43 21.34
CA PRO A 151 -2.19 -1.16 20.89
C PRO A 151 -2.53 -2.57 20.40
N ILE A 152 -2.12 -2.90 19.17
CA ILE A 152 -2.24 -4.24 18.60
C ILE A 152 -0.84 -4.86 18.54
N THR A 153 -0.60 -5.82 19.42
CA THR A 153 0.73 -6.43 19.62
C THR A 153 0.74 -7.95 19.48
N ARG A 154 -0.43 -8.57 19.32
CA ARG A 154 -0.57 -10.03 19.29
C ARG A 154 -1.58 -10.48 18.23
N PRO A 155 -1.36 -11.63 17.58
CA PRO A 155 -2.27 -12.15 16.54
C PRO A 155 -3.71 -12.38 17.03
N ASN A 156 -3.92 -12.74 18.30
CA ASN A 156 -5.27 -12.97 18.84
C ASN A 156 -6.13 -11.68 18.92
N GLN A 157 -5.55 -10.50 18.71
CA GLN A 157 -6.26 -9.22 18.62
C GLN A 157 -6.71 -8.88 17.19
N PHE A 158 -6.18 -9.59 16.17
CA PHE A 158 -6.36 -9.23 14.76
C PHE A 158 -7.83 -9.29 14.32
N GLU A 159 -8.58 -10.31 14.73
CA GLU A 159 -9.98 -10.43 14.32
C GLU A 159 -10.83 -9.28 14.88
N ALA A 160 -10.67 -8.94 16.16
CA ALA A 160 -11.40 -7.82 16.75
C ALA A 160 -11.06 -6.47 16.08
N ALA A 161 -9.76 -6.24 15.82
CA ALA A 161 -9.28 -5.07 15.09
C ALA A 161 -9.83 -5.04 13.65
N ALA A 162 -9.79 -6.18 12.95
CA ALA A 162 -10.33 -6.29 11.59
C ALA A 162 -11.84 -5.97 11.53
N ARG A 163 -12.62 -6.49 12.47
CA ARG A 163 -14.07 -6.18 12.57
C ARG A 163 -14.30 -4.68 12.75
N LYS A 164 -13.48 -3.99 13.57
CA LYS A 164 -13.54 -2.55 13.77
C LYS A 164 -13.21 -1.79 12.48
N ILE A 165 -12.12 -2.17 11.78
CA ILE A 165 -11.75 -1.58 10.49
C ILE A 165 -12.85 -1.81 9.44
N LEU A 166 -13.37 -3.01 9.33
CA LEU A 166 -14.44 -3.32 8.39
C LEU A 166 -15.72 -2.53 8.69
N SER A 167 -16.04 -2.26 9.96
CA SER A 167 -17.19 -1.41 10.32
C SER A 167 -17.04 0.04 9.82
N MET A 168 -15.84 0.49 9.48
CA MET A 168 -15.57 1.80 8.89
C MET A 168 -15.88 1.85 7.38
N GLY A 169 -16.30 0.74 6.75
CA GLY A 169 -16.88 0.73 5.41
C GLY A 169 -16.12 -0.05 4.33
N CYS A 170 -14.84 -0.39 4.50
CA CYS A 170 -14.07 -1.12 3.50
C CYS A 170 -14.56 -2.57 3.32
N SER A 171 -14.28 -3.15 2.14
CA SER A 171 -14.70 -4.52 1.81
C SER A 171 -13.81 -5.59 2.45
N ALA A 172 -12.52 -5.29 2.61
CA ALA A 172 -11.54 -6.18 3.21
C ALA A 172 -10.43 -5.40 3.92
N VAL A 173 -9.74 -6.07 4.85
CA VAL A 173 -8.53 -5.56 5.49
C VAL A 173 -7.43 -6.63 5.49
N LEU A 174 -6.23 -6.26 5.05
CA LEU A 174 -5.02 -7.07 5.14
C LEU A 174 -4.16 -6.52 6.28
N ILE A 175 -4.11 -7.21 7.40
CA ILE A 175 -3.25 -6.86 8.53
C ILE A 175 -1.85 -7.41 8.28
N LYS A 176 -0.86 -6.50 8.20
CA LYS A 176 0.55 -6.83 7.96
C LYS A 176 1.26 -7.14 9.29
N GLY A 177 1.59 -8.41 9.54
CA GLY A 177 2.19 -8.89 10.80
C GLY A 177 3.72 -8.78 10.89
N GLY A 178 4.38 -8.17 9.90
CA GLY A 178 5.85 -8.13 9.80
C GLY A 178 6.59 -7.46 10.97
N HIS A 179 5.92 -6.69 11.83
CA HIS A 179 6.47 -6.04 13.01
C HIS A 179 6.50 -6.94 14.26
N LEU A 180 5.91 -8.14 14.20
CA LEU A 180 6.00 -9.08 15.33
C LEU A 180 7.40 -9.69 15.41
N ASP A 181 7.89 -9.87 16.63
CA ASP A 181 9.17 -10.57 16.89
C ASP A 181 8.97 -12.08 16.87
N GLN A 182 8.84 -12.63 15.65
CA GLN A 182 8.58 -14.04 15.38
C GLN A 182 9.45 -14.50 14.20
N PRO A 183 9.78 -15.80 14.10
CA PRO A 183 10.58 -16.34 12.99
C PRO A 183 9.86 -16.35 11.65
N GLN A 184 8.55 -16.11 11.68
CA GLN A 184 7.69 -16.04 10.50
C GLN A 184 6.94 -14.71 10.48
N VAL A 185 6.74 -14.18 9.29
CA VAL A 185 5.82 -13.06 9.03
C VAL A 185 4.48 -13.67 8.69
N VAL A 186 3.45 -13.35 9.49
CA VAL A 186 2.08 -13.80 9.27
C VAL A 186 1.21 -12.58 8.97
N ASP A 187 0.74 -12.47 7.74
CA ASP A 187 -0.22 -11.47 7.33
C ASP A 187 -1.60 -12.11 7.22
N VAL A 188 -2.63 -11.41 7.65
CA VAL A 188 -3.99 -11.97 7.71
C VAL A 188 -4.97 -11.09 6.95
N LEU A 189 -5.58 -11.66 5.92
CA LEU A 189 -6.65 -11.04 5.16
C LEU A 189 -8.00 -11.41 5.76
N PHE A 190 -8.80 -10.39 6.09
CA PHE A 190 -10.19 -10.51 6.51
C PHE A 190 -11.09 -9.90 5.43
N GLU A 191 -11.98 -10.70 4.86
CA GLU A 191 -12.93 -10.30 3.81
C GLU A 191 -14.35 -10.36 4.34
N ARG A 192 -15.18 -9.37 4.02
CA ARG A 192 -16.62 -9.46 4.26
C ARG A 192 -17.23 -10.53 3.34
N VAL A 193 -18.01 -11.41 3.90
CA VAL A 193 -18.84 -12.33 3.12
C VAL A 193 -20.25 -11.77 3.03
N ALA A 194 -20.73 -11.60 1.81
CA ALA A 194 -22.14 -11.24 1.59
C ALA A 194 -23.04 -12.37 2.09
N HIS A 195 -23.94 -12.08 3.03
CA HIS A 195 -24.97 -13.03 3.44
C HIS A 195 -26.09 -13.03 2.39
N PRO A 196 -26.48 -14.19 1.82
CA PRO A 196 -27.54 -14.27 0.80
C PRO A 196 -28.94 -13.94 1.32
N SER A 197 -29.13 -13.80 2.63
CA SER A 197 -30.46 -13.69 3.25
C SER A 197 -30.42 -12.90 4.56
N SER A 198 -30.27 -11.58 4.51
CA SER A 198 -30.59 -10.79 5.70
C SER A 198 -31.19 -9.42 5.32
N GLU A 199 -32.51 -9.36 5.43
CA GLU A 199 -33.26 -8.10 5.45
C GLU A 199 -32.97 -7.23 6.71
N ASN A 200 -32.06 -7.67 7.61
CA ASN A 200 -31.73 -6.98 8.85
C ASN A 200 -30.22 -6.94 9.11
N THR A 201 -29.53 -6.03 8.45
CA THR A 201 -28.06 -5.85 8.52
C THR A 201 -27.56 -5.27 9.85
N LEU A 202 -28.43 -4.81 10.75
CA LEU A 202 -28.02 -4.13 11.99
C LEU A 202 -27.84 -5.06 13.20
N GLN A 203 -28.22 -6.33 13.12
CA GLN A 203 -28.14 -7.27 14.26
C GLN A 203 -27.25 -8.50 14.02
N ASN A 204 -26.78 -8.74 12.81
CA ASN A 204 -25.91 -9.88 12.53
C ASN A 204 -24.44 -9.46 12.49
N PRO A 205 -23.54 -10.18 13.19
CA PRO A 205 -22.10 -9.91 13.09
C PRO A 205 -21.66 -10.10 11.64
N ILE A 206 -20.77 -9.21 11.15
CA ILE A 206 -20.15 -9.32 9.82
C ILE A 206 -19.57 -10.72 9.68
N ALA A 207 -20.08 -11.53 8.74
CA ALA A 207 -19.47 -12.80 8.41
C ALA A 207 -18.13 -12.54 7.74
N LEU A 208 -17.07 -13.18 8.25
CA LEU A 208 -15.71 -13.00 7.78
C LEU A 208 -15.19 -14.28 7.13
N GLN A 209 -14.54 -14.09 5.99
CA GLN A 209 -13.61 -15.06 5.45
C GLN A 209 -12.21 -14.64 5.85
N VAL A 210 -11.44 -15.56 6.45
CA VAL A 210 -10.09 -15.30 6.94
C VAL A 210 -9.09 -16.09 6.11
N THR A 211 -8.02 -15.45 5.68
CA THR A 211 -6.91 -16.09 4.97
C THR A 211 -5.60 -15.66 5.59
N GLU A 212 -4.86 -16.61 6.14
CA GLU A 212 -3.50 -16.41 6.64
C GLU A 212 -2.48 -16.65 5.53
N ILE A 213 -1.47 -15.80 5.46
CA ILE A 213 -0.35 -15.91 4.52
C ILE A 213 0.93 -15.83 5.34
N THR A 214 1.70 -16.90 5.32
CA THR A 214 2.90 -17.04 6.15
C THR A 214 4.14 -17.15 5.27
N ASN A 215 5.15 -16.34 5.58
CA ASN A 215 6.47 -16.39 4.96
C ASN A 215 7.56 -16.46 6.03
N PRO A 216 8.70 -17.12 5.78
CA PRO A 216 9.87 -17.03 6.66
C PRO A 216 10.33 -15.57 6.80
N LYS A 217 10.73 -15.16 8.00
CA LYS A 217 11.30 -13.82 8.21
C LYS A 217 12.71 -13.79 7.61
N ILE A 218 12.98 -12.81 6.74
CA ILE A 218 14.29 -12.58 6.16
C ILE A 218 15.02 -11.54 7.01
N ASP A 219 16.19 -11.90 7.56
CA ASP A 219 17.02 -10.98 8.32
C ASP A 219 17.76 -10.03 7.37
N THR A 220 17.20 -8.83 7.21
CA THR A 220 17.75 -7.77 6.35
C THR A 220 17.27 -6.40 6.80
N ARG A 221 18.04 -5.36 6.50
CA ARG A 221 17.63 -3.95 6.66
C ARG A 221 17.04 -3.35 5.37
N ASN A 222 17.08 -4.09 4.28
CA ASN A 222 16.52 -3.66 2.99
C ASN A 222 15.01 -3.94 2.94
N LEU A 223 14.25 -3.18 3.73
CA LEU A 223 12.79 -3.31 3.86
C LEU A 223 12.05 -2.01 3.47
N HIS A 224 12.79 -0.96 3.07
CA HIS A 224 12.17 0.31 2.69
C HIS A 224 11.31 0.14 1.44
N GLY A 225 10.04 0.55 1.55
CA GLY A 225 9.07 0.48 0.47
C GLY A 225 8.29 -0.83 0.36
N THR A 226 8.46 -1.79 1.28
CA THR A 226 7.71 -3.06 1.25
C THR A 226 6.20 -2.87 1.26
N GLY A 227 5.66 -1.93 2.07
CA GLY A 227 4.23 -1.61 2.11
C GLY A 227 3.72 -1.07 0.77
N CYS A 228 4.38 -0.05 0.22
CA CYS A 228 4.05 0.51 -1.09
C CYS A 228 4.11 -0.55 -2.20
N THR A 229 5.13 -1.41 -2.17
CA THR A 229 5.28 -2.51 -3.12
C THR A 229 4.15 -3.52 -3.02
N LEU A 230 3.77 -3.92 -1.79
CA LEU A 230 2.69 -4.87 -1.57
C LEU A 230 1.35 -4.34 -2.10
N SER A 231 0.99 -3.13 -1.71
CA SER A 231 -0.27 -2.51 -2.13
C SER A 231 -0.33 -2.30 -3.65
N SER A 232 0.77 -1.93 -4.29
CA SER A 232 0.85 -1.80 -5.75
C SER A 232 0.79 -3.17 -6.45
N ALA A 233 1.43 -4.20 -5.92
CA ALA A 233 1.34 -5.55 -6.47
C ALA A 233 -0.09 -6.11 -6.37
N ILE A 234 -0.78 -5.90 -5.24
CA ILE A 234 -2.20 -6.27 -5.10
C ILE A 234 -3.04 -5.56 -6.16
N ALA A 235 -2.84 -4.25 -6.37
CA ALA A 235 -3.55 -3.49 -7.38
C ALA A 235 -3.31 -4.05 -8.80
N CYS A 236 -2.08 -4.44 -9.14
CA CYS A 236 -1.76 -5.08 -10.42
C CYS A 236 -2.53 -6.39 -10.61
N PHE A 237 -2.53 -7.29 -9.62
CA PHE A 237 -3.24 -8.56 -9.72
C PHE A 237 -4.76 -8.37 -9.78
N LEU A 238 -5.33 -7.40 -9.05
CA LEU A 238 -6.75 -7.07 -9.16
C LEU A 238 -7.10 -6.57 -10.57
N ALA A 239 -6.29 -5.68 -11.15
CA ALA A 239 -6.49 -5.20 -12.52
C ALA A 239 -6.38 -6.32 -13.57
N GLN A 240 -5.56 -7.34 -13.30
CA GLN A 240 -5.45 -8.55 -14.12
C GLN A 240 -6.63 -9.52 -13.95
N GLY A 241 -7.59 -9.22 -13.05
CA GLY A 241 -8.80 -10.00 -12.84
C GLY A 241 -8.68 -11.11 -11.79
N TYR A 242 -7.61 -11.16 -11.02
CA TYR A 242 -7.48 -12.13 -9.93
C TYR A 242 -8.46 -11.80 -8.79
N PRO A 243 -9.11 -12.80 -8.17
CA PRO A 243 -9.84 -12.62 -6.92
C PRO A 243 -8.94 -12.04 -5.83
N LEU A 244 -9.49 -11.24 -4.90
CA LEU A 244 -8.72 -10.49 -3.89
C LEU A 244 -7.74 -11.38 -3.11
N ARG A 245 -8.17 -12.57 -2.67
CA ARG A 245 -7.30 -13.52 -1.98
C ARG A 245 -6.07 -13.91 -2.81
N ASN A 246 -6.25 -14.16 -4.09
CA ASN A 246 -5.16 -14.52 -4.99
C ASN A 246 -4.26 -13.31 -5.29
N ALA A 247 -4.84 -12.12 -5.42
CA ALA A 247 -4.12 -10.88 -5.59
C ALA A 247 -3.23 -10.58 -4.38
N VAL A 248 -3.75 -10.76 -3.16
CA VAL A 248 -2.98 -10.59 -1.93
C VAL A 248 -1.85 -11.62 -1.85
N LYS A 249 -2.13 -12.90 -2.11
CA LYS A 249 -1.11 -13.95 -2.10
C LYS A 249 -0.01 -13.69 -3.13
N GLY A 250 -0.37 -13.30 -4.35
CA GLY A 250 0.58 -12.93 -5.39
C GLY A 250 1.44 -11.72 -5.02
N GLY A 251 0.83 -10.70 -4.40
CA GLY A 251 1.54 -9.54 -3.87
C GLY A 251 2.54 -9.90 -2.77
N GLN A 252 2.15 -10.77 -1.85
CA GLN A 252 3.03 -11.27 -0.79
C GLN A 252 4.21 -12.08 -1.34
N ASP A 253 3.97 -12.98 -2.28
CA ASP A 253 5.06 -13.73 -2.94
C ASP A 253 6.03 -12.79 -3.66
N TYR A 254 5.51 -11.80 -4.37
CA TYR A 254 6.34 -10.81 -5.05
C TYR A 254 7.22 -10.03 -4.05
N VAL A 255 6.65 -9.52 -2.96
CA VAL A 255 7.41 -8.78 -1.94
C VAL A 255 8.45 -9.66 -1.26
N TYR A 256 8.09 -10.89 -0.88
CA TYR A 256 9.01 -11.84 -0.27
C TYR A 256 10.24 -12.09 -1.15
N ARG A 257 10.04 -12.35 -2.44
CA ARG A 257 11.12 -12.57 -3.41
C ARG A 257 11.93 -11.31 -3.68
N ALA A 258 11.29 -10.13 -3.69
CA ALA A 258 11.97 -8.84 -3.82
C ALA A 258 12.89 -8.57 -2.61
N ILE A 259 12.45 -8.90 -1.38
CA ILE A 259 13.28 -8.81 -0.17
C ILE A 259 14.44 -9.82 -0.25
N ALA A 260 14.15 -11.08 -0.56
CA ALA A 260 15.15 -12.15 -0.64
C ALA A 260 16.27 -11.81 -1.62
N SER A 261 15.94 -11.24 -2.77
CA SER A 261 16.92 -10.83 -3.79
C SER A 261 17.67 -9.54 -3.46
N ALA A 262 17.22 -8.78 -2.44
CA ALA A 262 17.83 -7.52 -2.03
C ALA A 262 18.79 -7.65 -0.83
N VAL A 263 18.93 -8.82 -0.22
CA VAL A 263 19.71 -9.00 1.03
C VAL A 263 21.12 -8.43 0.94
N THR A 264 21.78 -8.57 -0.20
CA THR A 264 23.14 -8.07 -0.44
C THR A 264 23.19 -6.72 -1.15
N MET A 265 22.03 -6.16 -1.52
CA MET A 265 21.96 -4.89 -2.25
C MET A 265 22.41 -3.72 -1.37
N ARG A 266 23.19 -2.80 -1.94
CA ARG A 266 23.72 -1.60 -1.25
C ARG A 266 23.57 -0.39 -2.17
N ILE A 267 22.96 0.67 -1.63
CA ILE A 267 22.74 1.92 -2.37
C ILE A 267 23.23 3.17 -1.62
N ASP A 268 23.59 3.05 -0.34
CA ASP A 268 24.09 4.16 0.44
C ASP A 268 25.60 4.38 0.27
N GLN A 269 26.05 5.64 0.40
CA GLN A 269 27.46 5.99 0.27
C GLN A 269 28.32 5.48 1.43
N ALA A 270 27.74 5.23 2.61
CA ALA A 270 28.48 4.73 3.77
C ALA A 270 29.12 3.35 3.47
N TRP A 271 28.49 2.55 2.61
CA TRP A 271 29.05 1.28 2.14
C TRP A 271 30.37 1.49 1.37
N ASN A 272 30.44 2.50 0.50
CA ASN A 272 31.61 2.76 -0.35
C ASN A 272 32.78 3.35 0.44
N THR A 273 32.48 4.13 1.51
CA THR A 273 33.49 4.83 2.30
C THR A 273 33.98 4.03 3.51
N ASN A 274 33.14 3.20 4.09
CA ASN A 274 33.50 2.34 5.24
C ASN A 274 32.67 1.05 5.24
N PRO A 275 33.11 0.00 4.53
CA PRO A 275 32.42 -1.30 4.50
C PRO A 275 32.30 -1.98 5.88
N GLN A 276 33.13 -1.56 6.85
CA GLN A 276 33.11 -2.07 8.24
C GLN A 276 32.34 -1.18 9.21
N ALA A 277 31.74 -0.07 8.74
CA ALA A 277 30.91 0.78 9.59
C ALA A 277 29.83 -0.05 10.29
N SER A 278 29.61 0.24 11.56
CA SER A 278 28.61 -0.45 12.37
C SER A 278 27.23 -0.39 11.68
N THR A 279 26.45 -1.44 11.82
CA THR A 279 25.10 -1.53 11.24
C THR A 279 24.19 -0.37 11.65
N GLN A 280 24.44 0.31 12.79
CA GLN A 280 23.69 1.47 13.25
C GLN A 280 23.88 2.74 12.40
N ALA A 281 25.02 2.88 11.72
CA ALA A 281 25.31 4.03 10.84
C ALA A 281 24.71 3.88 9.44
N ARG A 282 24.08 2.76 9.11
CA ARG A 282 23.55 2.44 7.79
C ARG A 282 22.05 2.71 7.76
N GLY A 283 21.60 3.39 6.72
CA GLY A 283 20.16 3.62 6.46
C GLY A 283 19.40 2.33 6.12
N HIS A 284 18.08 2.47 5.99
CA HIS A 284 17.20 1.41 5.50
C HIS A 284 17.25 1.35 3.97
N GLY A 285 17.81 0.28 3.42
CA GLY A 285 17.89 0.07 1.97
C GLY A 285 16.53 -0.37 1.39
N PRO A 286 16.30 -0.13 0.08
CA PRO A 286 15.11 -0.61 -0.62
C PRO A 286 15.19 -2.10 -0.94
N ILE A 287 14.04 -2.66 -1.28
CA ILE A 287 13.93 -3.99 -1.87
C ILE A 287 14.28 -3.97 -3.37
N ASN A 288 14.53 -5.13 -3.95
CA ASN A 288 14.81 -5.27 -5.39
C ASN A 288 13.52 -5.47 -6.19
N HIS A 289 12.92 -4.40 -6.66
CA HIS A 289 11.68 -4.46 -7.45
C HIS A 289 11.86 -5.16 -8.81
N GLY A 290 13.06 -5.13 -9.38
CA GLY A 290 13.37 -5.66 -10.72
C GLY A 290 13.92 -7.08 -10.73
N PHE A 291 13.68 -7.89 -9.68
CA PHE A 291 14.27 -9.24 -9.58
C PHE A 291 13.76 -10.23 -10.63
N ALA A 292 12.54 -10.05 -11.14
CA ALA A 292 11.93 -10.92 -12.15
C ALA A 292 10.85 -10.15 -12.94
N PRO A 293 11.26 -9.21 -13.83
CA PRO A 293 10.30 -8.40 -14.58
C PRO A 293 9.50 -9.28 -15.56
N GLN A 294 8.20 -9.02 -15.63
CA GLN A 294 7.29 -9.68 -16.55
C GLN A 294 7.11 -8.83 -17.82
N PRO A 295 6.86 -9.44 -18.99
CA PRO A 295 6.40 -8.69 -20.14
C PRO A 295 5.07 -8.01 -19.86
N MET A 296 4.79 -6.91 -20.60
CA MET A 296 3.53 -6.20 -20.45
C MET A 296 2.36 -7.11 -20.82
N THR A 297 1.42 -7.29 -19.89
CA THR A 297 0.20 -8.07 -20.10
C THR A 297 -0.82 -7.23 -20.89
N LEU A 298 -1.26 -7.71 -22.04
CA LEU A 298 -2.29 -7.08 -22.85
C LEU A 298 -3.66 -7.70 -22.54
N SER A 299 -4.73 -6.90 -22.61
CA SER A 299 -6.10 -7.41 -22.44
C SER A 299 -6.44 -8.34 -23.61
N GLY A 300 -6.77 -9.60 -23.31
CA GLY A 300 -7.10 -10.63 -24.30
C GLY A 300 -6.10 -11.77 -24.39
N ASP A 301 -5.06 -11.76 -23.59
CA ASP A 301 -4.12 -12.89 -23.41
C ASP A 301 -4.56 -13.81 -22.26
#